data_9aabb431c41dc0b6f53a3e3fe8623b3b
#
_entry.id   9aabb431c41dc0b6f53a3e3fe8623b3b
#
_cell.length_a   1.000
_cell.length_b   1.000
_cell.length_c   1.000
_cell.angle_alpha   90.00
_cell.angle_beta   90.00
_cell.angle_gamma   90.00
#
_symmetry.space_group_name_H-M   'P 1'
#
loop_
_entity.id
_entity.type
_entity.pdbx_description
1 polymer ?
#
loop_
_entity_poly.entity_id
_entity_poly.type
_entity_poly.pdbx_seq_one_letter_code
_entity_poly.pdbx_strand_id
1 'polypeptide(L)'
;MFMENSVLLNSIQMAEFAARGCLRFDGLIDESLNREFLDLFPVNIGANDKYVNKLIPNCKPGKLLSSSFPVNHPISKVLDNPTVAGALKSLMGTNPIFDHHHVHLTFPNRSRVQTNHQDSTIDLRSKNFDIQIIYFPHEVTAEMGGTRYVPGTHLRTIHQSQIARYQNIRGQVRVVCPAGTIIFFHHGIWHGGGKNTSDVPRIMYKLRIQPSGSQSLQWDTTDINKERILNWQRPKLSVFDNAGFDEIPNILMSSEPWFDNSGRLEYMNRIRFWRMLLNEPEIDIDYWLTRVENEPARQHPTHA
;
A
#
# COMPACT_ATOMS: atom_id res chain seq x y z
N MET A 1 15.74 18.53 -4.41
CA MET A 1 14.59 18.99 -5.21
C MET A 1 13.33 18.14 -4.99
N PHE A 2 13.49 16.85 -4.72
CA PHE A 2 12.39 16.04 -4.18
C PHE A 2 12.00 16.57 -2.80
N MET A 3 10.72 16.90 -2.57
CA MET A 3 10.11 17.13 -1.26
C MET A 3 10.00 18.55 -0.72
N GLU A 4 10.38 19.62 -1.42
CA GLU A 4 10.22 20.99 -0.87
C GLU A 4 8.76 21.43 -0.74
N ASN A 5 7.87 20.98 -1.62
CA ASN A 5 6.43 21.26 -1.59
C ASN A 5 5.58 20.03 -1.29
N SER A 6 6.11 19.08 -0.51
CA SER A 6 5.42 17.80 -0.25
C SER A 6 4.25 17.97 0.71
N VAL A 7 3.10 17.38 0.36
CA VAL A 7 1.92 17.28 1.23
C VAL A 7 2.02 15.97 2.01
N LEU A 8 2.43 16.05 3.27
CA LEU A 8 2.55 14.88 4.13
C LEU A 8 1.20 14.18 4.32
N LEU A 9 1.23 12.88 4.54
CA LEU A 9 0.06 12.12 4.98
C LEU A 9 -0.38 12.62 6.36
N ASN A 10 -1.66 12.57 6.63
CA ASN A 10 -2.22 12.79 7.97
C ASN A 10 -2.31 11.47 8.76
N SER A 11 -2.67 11.56 10.04
CA SER A 11 -2.74 10.37 10.90
C SER A 11 -3.83 9.37 10.51
N ILE A 12 -4.91 9.81 9.90
CA ILE A 12 -5.97 8.92 9.38
C ILE A 12 -5.42 8.09 8.22
N GLN A 13 -4.75 8.71 7.26
CA GLN A 13 -4.12 8.00 6.15
C GLN A 13 -3.03 7.03 6.64
N MET A 14 -2.25 7.43 7.65
CA MET A 14 -1.26 6.55 8.26
C MET A 14 -1.90 5.36 8.99
N ALA A 15 -3.02 5.56 9.69
CA ALA A 15 -3.79 4.49 10.30
C ALA A 15 -4.39 3.54 9.25
N GLU A 16 -4.90 4.06 8.14
CA GLU A 16 -5.35 3.25 7.00
C GLU A 16 -4.22 2.40 6.42
N PHE A 17 -3.03 3.02 6.23
CA PHE A 17 -1.87 2.26 5.78
C PHE A 17 -1.47 1.17 6.79
N ALA A 18 -1.47 1.48 8.09
CA ALA A 18 -1.18 0.52 9.14
C ALA A 18 -2.20 -0.63 9.18
N ALA A 19 -3.47 -0.35 8.94
CA ALA A 19 -4.54 -1.36 8.97
C ALA A 19 -4.60 -2.19 7.68
N ARG A 20 -4.43 -1.58 6.52
CA ARG A 20 -4.69 -2.19 5.21
C ARG A 20 -3.44 -2.51 4.40
N GLY A 21 -2.32 -1.87 4.71
CA GLY A 21 -1.06 -2.02 3.97
C GLY A 21 -1.07 -1.34 2.59
N CYS A 22 -2.00 -0.44 2.35
CA CYS A 22 -2.09 0.29 1.08
C CYS A 22 -2.74 1.66 1.24
N LEU A 23 -2.32 2.60 0.36
CA LEU A 23 -2.99 3.87 0.13
C LEU A 23 -3.19 4.05 -1.37
N ARG A 24 -4.37 4.50 -1.78
CA ARG A 24 -4.73 4.67 -3.18
C ARG A 24 -5.16 6.11 -3.45
N PHE A 25 -4.61 6.68 -4.53
CA PHE A 25 -4.91 8.01 -5.02
C PHE A 25 -5.32 7.92 -6.49
N ASP A 26 -6.61 8.06 -6.76
CA ASP A 26 -7.16 7.95 -8.11
C ASP A 26 -6.98 9.26 -8.89
N GLY A 27 -6.55 9.14 -10.15
CA GLY A 27 -6.44 10.28 -11.06
C GLY A 27 -5.46 11.36 -10.58
N LEU A 28 -4.48 11.01 -9.75
CA LEU A 28 -3.56 11.97 -9.11
C LEU A 28 -2.60 12.63 -10.12
N ILE A 29 -2.16 11.86 -11.10
CA ILE A 29 -1.22 12.34 -12.13
C ILE A 29 -2.03 12.84 -13.32
N ASP A 30 -1.70 14.04 -13.77
CA ASP A 30 -2.40 14.67 -14.88
C ASP A 30 -2.23 13.94 -16.22
N GLU A 31 -3.14 14.23 -17.16
CA GLU A 31 -3.18 13.55 -18.43
C GLU A 31 -1.93 13.82 -19.29
N SER A 32 -1.34 15.00 -19.18
CA SER A 32 -0.15 15.36 -19.96
C SER A 32 1.05 14.53 -19.54
N LEU A 33 1.26 14.34 -18.24
CA LEU A 33 2.34 13.51 -17.72
C LEU A 33 2.08 12.02 -17.95
N ASN A 34 0.81 11.58 -17.88
CA ASN A 34 0.43 10.21 -18.23
C ASN A 34 0.80 9.90 -19.70
N ARG A 35 0.52 10.80 -20.62
CA ARG A 35 0.92 10.66 -22.04
C ARG A 35 2.44 10.64 -22.19
N GLU A 36 3.14 11.59 -21.57
CA GLU A 36 4.60 11.65 -21.61
C GLU A 36 5.24 10.33 -21.13
N PHE A 37 4.65 9.71 -20.10
CA PHE A 37 5.10 8.40 -19.63
C PHE A 37 4.79 7.29 -20.65
N LEU A 38 3.61 7.29 -21.25
CA LEU A 38 3.21 6.29 -22.25
C LEU A 38 4.02 6.39 -23.53
N ASP A 39 4.44 7.59 -23.92
CA ASP A 39 5.27 7.86 -25.09
C ASP A 39 6.69 7.26 -25.00
N LEU A 40 7.12 6.83 -23.81
CA LEU A 40 8.33 6.04 -23.66
C LEU A 40 8.21 4.66 -24.35
N PHE A 41 6.99 4.19 -24.63
CA PHE A 41 6.73 2.85 -25.12
C PHE A 41 6.15 2.89 -26.52
N PRO A 42 6.79 2.27 -27.52
CA PRO A 42 6.27 2.26 -28.90
C PRO A 42 4.94 1.52 -28.99
N VAL A 43 4.05 2.03 -29.86
CA VAL A 43 2.69 1.49 -30.06
C VAL A 43 2.70 0.00 -30.45
N ASN A 44 3.75 -0.46 -31.12
CA ASN A 44 3.93 -1.84 -31.57
C ASN A 44 4.92 -2.63 -30.70
N ILE A 45 4.85 -2.49 -29.38
CA ILE A 45 5.66 -3.32 -28.47
C ILE A 45 5.29 -4.77 -28.71
N GLY A 46 6.19 -5.53 -29.31
CA GLY A 46 6.05 -6.99 -29.43
C GLY A 46 5.95 -7.63 -28.03
N ALA A 47 5.37 -8.84 -27.96
CA ALA A 47 5.03 -9.55 -26.72
C ALA A 47 6.22 -9.90 -25.79
N ASN A 48 7.19 -9.00 -25.63
CA ASN A 48 8.40 -9.23 -24.86
C ASN A 48 8.57 -8.16 -23.75
N ASP A 49 8.16 -8.52 -22.53
CA ASP A 49 8.32 -7.68 -21.32
C ASP A 49 9.77 -7.26 -21.09
N LYS A 50 10.74 -8.07 -21.50
CA LYS A 50 12.17 -7.73 -21.35
C LYS A 50 12.59 -6.53 -22.18
N TYR A 51 11.92 -6.29 -23.31
CA TYR A 51 12.21 -5.12 -24.14
C TYR A 51 11.70 -3.83 -23.51
N VAL A 52 10.51 -3.86 -22.94
CA VAL A 52 9.87 -2.69 -22.29
C VAL A 52 10.74 -2.16 -21.14
N ASN A 53 11.31 -3.05 -20.37
CA ASN A 53 12.17 -2.68 -19.24
C ASN A 53 13.55 -2.15 -19.63
N LYS A 54 13.92 -2.21 -20.91
CA LYS A 54 15.10 -1.52 -21.46
C LYS A 54 14.82 -0.06 -21.82
N LEU A 55 13.55 0.34 -21.91
CA LEU A 55 13.14 1.68 -22.25
C LEU A 55 13.07 2.63 -21.04
N ILE A 56 13.08 2.08 -19.84
CA ILE A 56 13.20 2.85 -18.59
C ILE A 56 14.65 2.97 -18.15
N PRO A 57 15.02 4.02 -17.37
CA PRO A 57 16.39 4.24 -16.94
C PRO A 57 16.99 3.04 -16.21
N ASN A 58 18.25 2.72 -16.51
CA ASN A 58 18.98 1.69 -15.77
C ASN A 58 19.55 2.29 -14.46
N CYS A 59 18.77 2.23 -13.39
CA CYS A 59 19.12 2.74 -12.08
C CYS A 59 19.85 1.69 -11.25
N LYS A 60 20.81 2.14 -10.41
CA LYS A 60 21.55 1.23 -9.53
C LYS A 60 20.86 1.09 -8.17
N PRO A 61 20.54 -0.13 -7.72
CA PRO A 61 20.03 -0.37 -6.36
C PRO A 61 20.95 0.22 -5.28
N GLY A 62 20.39 0.64 -4.16
CA GLY A 62 21.11 1.21 -3.02
C GLY A 62 21.46 2.69 -3.16
N LYS A 63 21.05 3.35 -4.23
CA LYS A 63 21.22 4.82 -4.39
C LYS A 63 20.01 5.56 -3.80
N LEU A 64 20.25 6.82 -3.41
CA LEU A 64 19.16 7.69 -3.01
C LEU A 64 18.14 7.83 -4.16
N LEU A 65 16.87 7.71 -3.85
CA LEU A 65 15.80 7.82 -4.84
C LEU A 65 15.86 9.15 -5.60
N SER A 66 16.21 10.24 -4.90
CA SER A 66 16.35 11.60 -5.46
C SER A 66 17.41 11.73 -6.55
N SER A 67 18.38 10.81 -6.60
CA SER A 67 19.45 10.79 -7.62
C SER A 67 19.37 9.61 -8.57
N SER A 68 18.30 8.82 -8.48
CA SER A 68 18.20 7.57 -9.25
C SER A 68 17.71 7.78 -10.67
N PHE A 69 16.92 8.83 -10.92
CA PHE A 69 16.35 9.09 -12.23
C PHE A 69 16.92 10.36 -12.86
N PRO A 70 16.99 10.42 -14.21
CA PRO A 70 17.38 11.66 -14.90
C PRO A 70 16.39 12.80 -14.57
N VAL A 71 16.93 14.01 -14.46
CA VAL A 71 16.11 15.22 -14.29
C VAL A 71 15.15 15.33 -15.48
N ASN A 72 13.91 15.72 -15.22
CA ASN A 72 12.82 15.84 -16.21
C ASN A 72 12.35 14.52 -16.86
N HIS A 73 12.86 13.36 -16.43
CA HIS A 73 12.28 12.09 -16.85
C HIS A 73 10.84 11.95 -16.32
N PRO A 74 9.87 11.39 -17.07
CA PRO A 74 8.48 11.24 -16.60
C PRO A 74 8.35 10.60 -15.22
N ILE A 75 9.19 9.59 -14.91
CA ILE A 75 9.23 8.96 -13.59
C ILE A 75 9.60 9.97 -12.50
N SER A 76 10.60 10.83 -12.75
CA SER A 76 10.99 11.89 -11.80
C SER A 76 9.85 12.85 -11.54
N LYS A 77 9.16 13.28 -12.60
CA LYS A 77 8.01 14.17 -12.49
C LYS A 77 6.85 13.55 -11.71
N VAL A 78 6.58 12.26 -11.90
CA VAL A 78 5.58 11.52 -11.08
C VAL A 78 5.98 11.51 -9.61
N LEU A 79 7.26 11.27 -9.31
CA LEU A 79 7.76 11.27 -7.93
C LEU A 79 7.80 12.68 -7.31
N ASP A 80 7.91 13.73 -8.13
CA ASP A 80 7.89 15.13 -7.71
C ASP A 80 6.45 15.68 -7.51
N ASN A 81 5.42 14.93 -7.87
CA ASN A 81 4.05 15.30 -7.52
C ASN A 81 3.94 15.50 -6.01
N PRO A 82 3.40 16.63 -5.50
CA PRO A 82 3.41 16.97 -4.07
C PRO A 82 2.81 15.90 -3.16
N THR A 83 1.73 15.24 -3.60
CA THR A 83 1.08 14.15 -2.85
C THR A 83 1.94 12.88 -2.88
N VAL A 84 2.52 12.53 -4.02
CA VAL A 84 3.42 11.37 -4.13
C VAL A 84 4.68 11.57 -3.26
N ALA A 85 5.31 12.74 -3.37
CA ALA A 85 6.48 13.10 -2.57
C ALA A 85 6.17 13.12 -1.07
N GLY A 86 5.01 13.65 -0.68
CA GLY A 86 4.54 13.69 0.70
C GLY A 86 4.27 12.30 1.28
N ALA A 87 3.59 11.46 0.53
CA ALA A 87 3.35 10.06 0.92
C ALA A 87 4.66 9.28 1.04
N LEU A 88 5.60 9.46 0.09
CA LEU A 88 6.94 8.88 0.16
C LEU A 88 7.68 9.32 1.43
N LYS A 89 7.69 10.62 1.73
CA LYS A 89 8.33 11.15 2.93
C LYS A 89 7.69 10.60 4.20
N SER A 90 6.37 10.53 4.24
CA SER A 90 5.63 10.01 5.40
C SER A 90 5.88 8.53 5.66
N LEU A 91 6.04 7.72 4.60
CA LEU A 91 6.23 6.28 4.71
C LEU A 91 7.70 5.86 4.81
N MET A 92 8.60 6.56 4.11
CA MET A 92 10.01 6.15 3.92
C MET A 92 11.03 7.10 4.55
N GLY A 93 10.59 8.24 5.08
CA GLY A 93 11.48 9.29 5.58
C GLY A 93 12.05 10.19 4.47
N THR A 94 13.02 11.03 4.84
CA THR A 94 13.52 12.10 3.96
C THR A 94 14.45 11.64 2.84
N ASN A 95 15.10 10.51 3.00
CA ASN A 95 16.15 10.01 2.08
C ASN A 95 15.87 8.55 1.68
N PRO A 96 14.74 8.26 1.03
CA PRO A 96 14.43 6.90 0.62
C PRO A 96 15.47 6.37 -0.40
N ILE A 97 15.68 5.06 -0.37
CA ILE A 97 16.67 4.36 -1.19
C ILE A 97 15.94 3.62 -2.32
N PHE A 98 16.42 3.79 -3.54
CA PHE A 98 15.96 3.03 -4.68
C PHE A 98 16.42 1.57 -4.56
N ASP A 99 15.48 0.63 -4.72
CA ASP A 99 15.77 -0.80 -4.83
C ASP A 99 15.75 -1.24 -6.30
N HIS A 100 14.55 -1.34 -6.88
CA HIS A 100 14.38 -1.64 -8.30
C HIS A 100 13.05 -1.10 -8.82
N HIS A 101 12.94 -1.06 -10.14
CA HIS A 101 11.70 -0.72 -10.81
C HIS A 101 11.43 -1.64 -12.00
N HIS A 102 10.17 -1.71 -12.41
CA HIS A 102 9.75 -2.57 -13.50
C HIS A 102 8.49 -2.04 -14.17
N VAL A 103 8.41 -2.16 -15.49
CA VAL A 103 7.16 -1.98 -16.24
C VAL A 103 6.54 -3.33 -16.51
N HIS A 104 5.35 -3.53 -15.99
CA HIS A 104 4.54 -4.70 -16.27
C HIS A 104 3.61 -4.42 -17.45
N LEU A 105 3.84 -5.14 -18.54
CA LEU A 105 3.01 -5.11 -19.72
C LEU A 105 2.18 -6.39 -19.81
N THR A 106 0.87 -6.25 -19.75
CA THR A 106 -0.06 -7.37 -19.80
C THR A 106 -0.85 -7.35 -21.10
N PHE A 107 -0.50 -8.24 -22.02
CA PHE A 107 -1.10 -8.30 -23.36
C PHE A 107 -2.51 -8.87 -23.34
N PRO A 108 -3.36 -8.47 -24.31
CA PRO A 108 -4.68 -9.03 -24.53
C PRO A 108 -4.60 -10.56 -24.72
N ASN A 109 -5.49 -11.27 -24.04
CA ASN A 109 -5.72 -12.73 -24.19
C ASN A 109 -4.50 -13.66 -24.02
N ARG A 110 -3.30 -13.13 -23.78
CA ARG A 110 -2.05 -13.90 -23.63
C ARG A 110 -1.61 -14.06 -22.19
N SER A 111 -2.11 -13.22 -21.29
CA SER A 111 -1.69 -13.24 -19.91
C SER A 111 -2.32 -14.42 -19.15
N ARG A 112 -1.51 -15.05 -18.31
CA ARG A 112 -2.00 -15.92 -17.25
C ARG A 112 -2.33 -15.08 -16.02
N VAL A 113 -3.26 -15.53 -15.22
CA VAL A 113 -3.46 -14.98 -13.88
C VAL A 113 -2.19 -15.22 -13.07
N GLN A 114 -1.61 -14.15 -12.54
CA GLN A 114 -0.51 -14.29 -11.59
C GLN A 114 -1.07 -14.80 -10.26
N THR A 115 -0.46 -15.82 -9.68
CA THR A 115 -0.85 -16.29 -8.35
C THR A 115 -0.65 -15.22 -7.29
N ASN A 116 -1.48 -15.22 -6.26
CA ASN A 116 -1.25 -14.35 -5.11
C ASN A 116 0.10 -14.69 -4.47
N HIS A 117 0.87 -13.66 -4.16
CA HIS A 117 2.21 -13.76 -3.57
C HIS A 117 2.51 -12.52 -2.72
N GLN A 118 3.56 -12.61 -1.93
CA GLN A 118 4.25 -11.46 -1.33
C GLN A 118 5.55 -11.25 -2.10
N ASP A 119 5.95 -10.01 -2.30
CA ASP A 119 7.24 -9.70 -2.94
C ASP A 119 8.43 -9.92 -1.98
N SER A 120 8.18 -9.86 -0.69
CA SER A 120 9.16 -10.28 0.33
C SER A 120 8.47 -10.72 1.60
N THR A 121 9.17 -11.58 2.35
CA THR A 121 8.80 -11.96 3.71
C THR A 121 9.52 -11.02 4.66
N ILE A 122 8.85 -9.94 5.07
CA ILE A 122 9.42 -9.00 6.06
C ILE A 122 8.99 -9.47 7.44
N ASP A 123 9.95 -9.63 8.35
CA ASP A 123 9.64 -9.91 9.74
C ASP A 123 9.03 -8.65 10.37
N LEU A 124 7.79 -8.76 10.82
CA LEU A 124 7.04 -7.67 11.46
C LEU A 124 7.66 -7.15 12.75
N ARG A 125 8.60 -7.88 13.31
CA ARG A 125 9.43 -7.41 14.42
C ARG A 125 10.54 -6.48 13.95
N SER A 126 10.79 -6.40 12.65
CA SER A 126 11.70 -5.41 12.07
C SER A 126 11.14 -4.01 12.30
N LYS A 127 12.03 -3.08 12.66
CA LYS A 127 11.68 -1.67 12.84
C LYS A 127 11.51 -0.91 11.51
N ASN A 128 11.73 -1.57 10.38
CA ASN A 128 11.70 -0.98 9.05
C ASN A 128 10.86 -1.85 8.12
N PHE A 129 10.18 -1.20 7.19
CA PHE A 129 9.42 -1.85 6.14
C PHE A 129 9.68 -1.17 4.79
N ASP A 130 9.61 -1.95 3.73
CA ASP A 130 9.69 -1.46 2.36
C ASP A 130 8.30 -1.18 1.81
N ILE A 131 8.23 -0.28 0.85
CA ILE A 131 7.03 -0.05 0.05
C ILE A 131 7.29 -0.27 -1.42
N GLN A 132 6.19 -0.45 -2.16
CA GLN A 132 6.18 -0.31 -3.60
C GLN A 132 5.13 0.70 -4.03
N ILE A 133 5.50 1.52 -5.00
CA ILE A 133 4.58 2.38 -5.72
C ILE A 133 4.13 1.64 -6.96
N ILE A 134 2.82 1.63 -7.19
CA ILE A 134 2.22 1.16 -8.43
C ILE A 134 1.55 2.36 -9.10
N TYR A 135 1.92 2.63 -10.34
CA TYR A 135 1.39 3.70 -11.16
C TYR A 135 0.71 3.15 -12.40
N PHE A 136 -0.51 3.61 -12.64
CA PHE A 136 -1.31 3.30 -13.82
C PHE A 136 -1.44 4.55 -14.69
N PRO A 137 -0.66 4.66 -15.77
CA PRO A 137 -0.67 5.85 -16.64
C PRO A 137 -1.89 5.94 -17.56
N HIS A 138 -2.72 4.91 -17.61
CA HIS A 138 -3.98 4.86 -18.36
C HIS A 138 -5.09 4.24 -17.50
N GLU A 139 -6.32 4.42 -17.93
CA GLU A 139 -7.47 3.77 -17.31
C GLU A 139 -7.28 2.24 -17.29
N VAL A 140 -7.66 1.61 -16.17
CA VAL A 140 -7.69 0.15 -16.04
C VAL A 140 -9.14 -0.28 -15.84
N THR A 141 -9.71 -0.91 -16.84
CA THR A 141 -11.07 -1.48 -16.77
C THR A 141 -11.06 -2.87 -16.13
N ALA A 142 -12.24 -3.39 -15.82
CA ALA A 142 -12.39 -4.72 -15.25
C ALA A 142 -11.83 -5.83 -16.16
N GLU A 143 -12.00 -5.68 -17.49
CA GLU A 143 -11.56 -6.61 -18.52
C GLU A 143 -10.04 -6.63 -18.67
N MET A 144 -9.37 -5.51 -18.40
CA MET A 144 -7.92 -5.42 -18.43
C MET A 144 -7.24 -6.24 -17.32
N GLY A 145 -8.00 -6.75 -16.36
CA GLY A 145 -7.50 -7.65 -15.33
C GLY A 145 -6.48 -7.00 -14.40
N GLY A 146 -6.83 -5.85 -13.82
CA GLY A 146 -5.96 -5.09 -12.92
C GLY A 146 -5.32 -5.91 -11.79
N THR A 147 -4.36 -5.31 -11.11
CA THR A 147 -3.74 -5.93 -9.93
C THR A 147 -4.82 -6.29 -8.92
N ARG A 148 -4.71 -7.50 -8.36
CA ARG A 148 -5.54 -7.94 -7.23
C ARG A 148 -4.70 -7.86 -5.97
N TYR A 149 -5.27 -7.43 -4.87
CA TYR A 149 -4.60 -7.43 -3.59
C TYR A 149 -5.58 -7.70 -2.45
N VAL A 150 -5.06 -8.14 -1.31
CA VAL A 150 -5.86 -8.46 -0.13
C VAL A 150 -5.47 -7.50 0.99
N PRO A 151 -6.32 -6.51 1.33
CA PRO A 151 -6.04 -5.55 2.38
C PRO A 151 -5.76 -6.23 3.72
N GLY A 152 -4.83 -5.66 4.51
CA GLY A 152 -4.51 -6.14 5.85
C GLY A 152 -3.58 -7.36 5.91
N THR A 153 -3.20 -7.95 4.77
CA THR A 153 -2.34 -9.15 4.73
C THR A 153 -0.85 -8.85 4.87
N HIS A 154 -0.44 -7.60 4.76
CA HIS A 154 0.96 -7.17 4.82
C HIS A 154 1.65 -7.51 6.15
N LEU A 155 0.87 -7.65 7.22
CA LEU A 155 1.36 -8.02 8.55
C LEU A 155 1.39 -9.54 8.78
N ARG A 156 1.04 -10.35 7.79
CA ARG A 156 1.10 -11.82 7.87
C ARG A 156 2.36 -12.36 7.22
N THR A 157 3.22 -12.93 8.03
CA THR A 157 4.43 -13.60 7.57
C THR A 157 4.15 -15.08 7.38
N ILE A 158 3.82 -15.50 6.17
CA ILE A 158 3.65 -16.91 5.80
C ILE A 158 4.45 -17.23 4.55
N HIS A 159 4.79 -18.51 4.37
CA HIS A 159 5.54 -18.93 3.21
C HIS A 159 4.74 -18.73 1.91
N GLN A 160 5.40 -18.25 0.87
CA GLN A 160 4.77 -17.90 -0.42
C GLN A 160 3.93 -19.04 -1.02
N SER A 161 4.36 -20.31 -0.86
CA SER A 161 3.60 -21.45 -1.34
C SER A 161 2.23 -21.61 -0.68
N GLN A 162 2.05 -21.08 0.53
CA GLN A 162 0.77 -21.08 1.22
C GLN A 162 -0.18 -20.05 0.63
N ILE A 163 0.34 -18.87 0.27
CA ILE A 163 -0.44 -17.80 -0.35
C ILE A 163 -0.92 -18.21 -1.75
N ALA A 164 -0.06 -18.84 -2.52
CA ALA A 164 -0.34 -19.25 -3.91
C ALA A 164 -1.52 -20.23 -4.04
N ARG A 165 -1.92 -20.90 -2.98
CA ARG A 165 -3.08 -21.81 -2.96
C ARG A 165 -4.41 -21.08 -3.07
N TYR A 166 -4.47 -19.83 -2.65
CA TYR A 166 -5.70 -19.04 -2.54
C TYR A 166 -5.73 -17.95 -3.61
N GLN A 167 -6.60 -18.09 -4.61
CA GLN A 167 -6.71 -17.15 -5.72
C GLN A 167 -7.87 -16.17 -5.57
N ASN A 168 -8.94 -16.58 -4.91
CA ASN A 168 -10.15 -15.78 -4.70
C ASN A 168 -10.43 -15.69 -3.20
N ILE A 169 -9.68 -14.81 -2.54
CA ILE A 169 -9.82 -14.56 -1.12
C ILE A 169 -10.98 -13.57 -0.92
N ARG A 170 -11.86 -13.85 0.04
CA ARG A 170 -12.94 -12.94 0.41
C ARG A 170 -12.35 -11.59 0.84
N GLY A 171 -12.89 -10.48 0.33
CA GLY A 171 -12.33 -9.14 0.57
C GLY A 171 -11.17 -8.76 -0.35
N GLN A 172 -10.76 -9.63 -1.29
CA GLN A 172 -9.78 -9.28 -2.32
C GLN A 172 -10.30 -8.13 -3.19
N VAL A 173 -9.48 -7.11 -3.34
CA VAL A 173 -9.77 -5.96 -4.21
C VAL A 173 -9.12 -6.20 -5.57
N ARG A 174 -9.86 -5.91 -6.64
CA ARG A 174 -9.30 -5.79 -7.99
C ARG A 174 -9.19 -4.33 -8.35
N VAL A 175 -8.02 -3.92 -8.82
CA VAL A 175 -7.80 -2.53 -9.26
C VAL A 175 -8.54 -2.30 -10.56
N VAL A 176 -9.56 -1.46 -10.50
CA VAL A 176 -10.21 -0.77 -11.60
C VAL A 176 -10.04 0.70 -11.26
N CYS A 177 -9.47 1.51 -12.16
CA CYS A 177 -9.08 2.86 -11.80
C CYS A 177 -8.97 3.78 -13.02
N PRO A 178 -9.15 5.10 -12.86
CA PRO A 178 -8.83 6.09 -13.90
C PRO A 178 -7.32 6.15 -14.17
N ALA A 179 -6.97 6.76 -15.31
CA ALA A 179 -5.58 7.12 -15.61
C ALA A 179 -4.98 8.00 -14.52
N GLY A 180 -3.67 7.89 -14.29
CA GLY A 180 -2.97 8.68 -13.30
C GLY A 180 -3.12 8.18 -11.86
N THR A 181 -3.65 6.98 -11.67
CA THR A 181 -3.79 6.38 -10.33
C THR A 181 -2.44 5.91 -9.79
N ILE A 182 -2.17 6.28 -8.54
CA ILE A 182 -1.02 5.85 -7.75
C ILE A 182 -1.50 5.02 -6.56
N ILE A 183 -0.86 3.88 -6.33
CA ILE A 183 -1.09 3.07 -5.13
C ILE A 183 0.25 2.82 -4.44
N PHE A 184 0.31 3.14 -3.14
CA PHE A 184 1.40 2.76 -2.27
C PHE A 184 1.04 1.45 -1.59
N PHE A 185 1.87 0.43 -1.76
CA PHE A 185 1.72 -0.85 -1.09
C PHE A 185 2.85 -1.08 -0.09
N HIS A 186 2.51 -1.54 1.09
CA HIS A 186 3.49 -2.22 1.94
C HIS A 186 3.98 -3.46 1.20
N HIS A 187 5.29 -3.69 1.18
CA HIS A 187 5.90 -4.71 0.34
C HIS A 187 5.45 -6.15 0.68
N GLY A 188 4.94 -6.36 1.88
CA GLY A 188 4.39 -7.64 2.33
C GLY A 188 2.94 -7.90 1.95
N ILE A 189 2.23 -6.98 1.27
CA ILE A 189 0.83 -7.19 0.92
C ILE A 189 0.65 -8.33 -0.10
N TRP A 190 -0.33 -9.18 0.11
CA TRP A 190 -0.63 -10.25 -0.85
C TRP A 190 -1.29 -9.68 -2.08
N HIS A 191 -0.69 -9.95 -3.22
CA HIS A 191 -1.20 -9.43 -4.48
C HIS A 191 -0.87 -10.36 -5.66
N GLY A 192 -1.44 -10.02 -6.84
CA GLY A 192 -1.17 -10.70 -8.09
C GLY A 192 -1.87 -10.03 -9.26
N GLY A 193 -1.35 -10.17 -10.47
CA GLY A 193 -1.96 -9.65 -11.70
C GLY A 193 -3.19 -10.45 -12.11
N GLY A 194 -4.24 -9.78 -12.55
CA GLY A 194 -5.39 -10.38 -13.21
C GLY A 194 -5.10 -10.69 -14.69
N LYS A 195 -5.91 -11.59 -15.27
CA LYS A 195 -5.88 -11.86 -16.72
C LYS A 195 -6.47 -10.67 -17.48
N ASN A 196 -5.78 -10.24 -18.52
CA ASN A 196 -6.30 -9.24 -19.46
C ASN A 196 -7.15 -9.96 -20.52
N THR A 197 -8.45 -9.68 -20.54
CA THR A 197 -9.40 -10.18 -21.51
C THR A 197 -9.90 -9.09 -22.47
N SER A 198 -9.41 -7.87 -22.31
CA SER A 198 -9.67 -6.76 -23.23
C SER A 198 -8.84 -6.88 -24.51
N ASP A 199 -9.05 -5.97 -25.44
CA ASP A 199 -8.32 -5.90 -26.73
C ASP A 199 -7.07 -5.03 -26.66
N VAL A 200 -6.85 -4.32 -25.53
CA VAL A 200 -5.74 -3.38 -25.36
C VAL A 200 -4.75 -3.85 -24.31
N PRO A 201 -3.46 -3.61 -24.48
CA PRO A 201 -2.48 -3.95 -23.46
C PRO A 201 -2.65 -3.07 -22.22
N ARG A 202 -2.41 -3.65 -21.04
CA ARG A 202 -2.32 -2.92 -19.78
C ARG A 202 -0.87 -2.67 -19.43
N ILE A 203 -0.54 -1.40 -19.18
CA ILE A 203 0.77 -0.95 -18.72
C ILE A 203 0.64 -0.56 -17.24
N MET A 204 1.56 -1.02 -16.42
CA MET A 204 1.68 -0.67 -15.02
C MET A 204 3.16 -0.48 -14.68
N TYR A 205 3.50 0.63 -14.07
CA TYR A 205 4.85 0.86 -13.55
C TYR A 205 4.91 0.53 -12.06
N LYS A 206 5.94 -0.20 -11.66
CA LYS A 206 6.21 -0.59 -10.28
C LYS A 206 7.59 -0.07 -9.86
N LEU A 207 7.67 0.52 -8.68
CA LEU A 207 8.91 1.00 -8.08
C LEU A 207 8.98 0.53 -6.63
N ARG A 208 10.02 -0.23 -6.28
CA ARG A 208 10.32 -0.61 -4.90
C ARG A 208 11.28 0.36 -4.26
N ILE A 209 11.02 0.69 -3.01
CA ILE A 209 11.74 1.70 -2.24
C ILE A 209 11.97 1.18 -0.82
N GLN A 210 13.19 1.42 -0.32
CA GLN A 210 13.62 1.08 1.03
C GLN A 210 13.81 2.36 1.86
N PRO A 211 13.55 2.33 3.17
CA PRO A 211 13.89 3.44 4.05
C PRO A 211 15.40 3.50 4.29
N SER A 212 15.93 4.70 4.50
CA SER A 212 17.32 4.90 4.93
C SER A 212 17.50 5.06 6.44
N GLY A 213 16.39 5.10 7.18
CA GLY A 213 16.39 5.34 8.63
C GLY A 213 15.06 5.01 9.27
N SER A 214 14.80 5.57 10.44
CA SER A 214 13.54 5.39 11.15
C SER A 214 12.35 5.90 10.35
N GLN A 215 11.26 5.15 10.37
CA GLN A 215 9.99 5.49 9.73
C GLN A 215 8.95 5.98 10.75
N SER A 216 9.39 6.31 11.96
CA SER A 216 8.50 6.80 13.02
C SER A 216 8.31 8.30 12.92
N LEU A 217 7.09 8.78 13.14
CA LEU A 217 6.71 10.19 13.18
C LEU A 217 7.11 11.02 11.94
N GLN A 218 7.05 10.40 10.76
CA GLN A 218 7.44 11.02 9.48
C GLN A 218 6.28 11.70 8.75
N TRP A 219 5.06 11.68 9.29
CA TRP A 219 3.87 12.29 8.70
C TRP A 219 3.45 13.57 9.44
N ASP A 220 2.38 14.22 8.99
CA ASP A 220 1.79 15.32 9.73
C ASP A 220 1.05 14.78 10.96
N THR A 221 1.65 15.00 12.13
CA THR A 221 1.12 14.56 13.42
C THR A 221 0.36 15.65 14.17
N THR A 222 0.09 16.79 13.54
CA THR A 222 -0.60 17.92 14.17
C THR A 222 -2.06 17.61 14.53
N ASP A 223 -2.63 16.62 13.87
CA ASP A 223 -3.96 16.06 14.16
C ASP A 223 -3.96 15.06 15.32
N ILE A 224 -2.77 14.67 15.85
CA ILE A 224 -2.64 13.79 17.01
C ILE A 224 -2.51 14.60 18.28
N ASN A 225 -3.50 14.47 19.17
CA ASN A 225 -3.40 14.95 20.53
C ASN A 225 -2.82 13.87 21.44
N LYS A 226 -1.78 14.19 22.26
CA LYS A 226 -1.22 13.26 23.24
C LYS A 226 -2.29 12.69 24.19
N GLU A 227 -3.25 13.48 24.57
CA GLU A 227 -4.39 13.07 25.39
C GLU A 227 -5.28 12.06 24.65
N ARG A 228 -5.44 12.18 23.33
CA ARG A 228 -6.10 11.19 22.48
C ARG A 228 -5.32 9.87 22.39
N ILE A 229 -3.98 9.92 22.30
CA ILE A 229 -3.14 8.72 22.32
C ILE A 229 -3.33 7.96 23.63
N LEU A 230 -3.32 8.67 24.75
CA LEU A 230 -3.58 8.07 26.06
C LEU A 230 -5.02 7.57 26.18
N ASN A 231 -5.98 8.25 25.56
CA ASN A 231 -7.39 7.83 25.51
C ASN A 231 -7.63 6.66 24.54
N TRP A 232 -6.72 6.38 23.60
CA TRP A 232 -6.80 5.14 22.80
C TRP A 232 -6.66 3.88 23.66
N GLN A 233 -6.04 4.00 24.83
CA GLN A 233 -6.02 2.93 25.82
C GLN A 233 -7.40 2.68 26.45
N ARG A 234 -8.32 3.62 26.28
CA ARG A 234 -9.69 3.56 26.85
C ARG A 234 -10.75 4.00 25.84
N PRO A 235 -10.99 3.25 24.75
CA PRO A 235 -12.14 3.55 23.93
C PRO A 235 -13.40 3.51 24.81
N LYS A 236 -14.08 4.64 24.92
CA LYS A 236 -15.39 4.70 25.59
C LYS A 236 -16.38 3.97 24.69
N LEU A 237 -16.51 2.67 24.90
CA LEU A 237 -17.62 1.89 24.35
C LEU A 237 -18.86 2.14 25.21
N SER A 238 -19.36 3.35 25.23
CA SER A 238 -20.72 3.61 25.67
C SER A 238 -21.61 3.46 24.46
N VAL A 239 -22.50 2.49 24.47
CA VAL A 239 -23.57 2.31 23.47
C VAL A 239 -24.48 3.57 23.39
N PHE A 240 -24.35 4.47 24.36
CA PHE A 240 -25.14 5.70 24.50
C PHE A 240 -24.35 6.98 24.17
N ASP A 241 -23.06 6.88 23.92
CA ASP A 241 -22.21 8.03 23.62
C ASP A 241 -22.01 8.13 22.10
N ASN A 242 -22.90 8.88 21.44
CA ASN A 242 -22.72 9.31 20.04
C ASN A 242 -21.61 10.38 19.89
N ALA A 243 -20.82 10.62 20.93
CA ALA A 243 -19.67 11.50 20.89
C ALA A 243 -18.53 10.82 20.14
N GLY A 244 -18.47 11.09 18.84
CA GLY A 244 -17.36 10.91 17.94
C GLY A 244 -16.49 9.71 18.24
N PHE A 245 -16.79 8.57 17.64
CA PHE A 245 -15.82 7.47 17.56
C PHE A 245 -14.51 8.06 17.05
N ASP A 246 -13.44 7.90 17.79
CA ASP A 246 -12.13 8.32 17.32
C ASP A 246 -11.82 7.50 16.07
N GLU A 247 -11.68 8.18 14.94
CA GLU A 247 -11.63 7.56 13.61
C GLU A 247 -10.45 6.59 13.48
N ILE A 248 -9.32 6.91 14.10
CA ILE A 248 -8.11 6.07 14.06
C ILE A 248 -8.31 4.71 14.75
N PRO A 249 -8.82 4.61 15.98
CA PRO A 249 -9.15 3.32 16.58
C PRO A 249 -10.13 2.50 15.75
N ASN A 250 -11.12 3.14 15.15
CA ASN A 250 -12.08 2.45 14.27
C ASN A 250 -11.40 1.87 13.02
N ILE A 251 -10.45 2.58 12.43
CA ILE A 251 -9.65 2.09 11.31
C ILE A 251 -8.79 0.90 11.74
N LEU A 252 -8.04 1.03 12.84
CA LEU A 252 -7.14 -0.01 13.32
C LEU A 252 -7.89 -1.28 13.75
N MET A 253 -9.13 -1.13 14.27
CA MET A 253 -10.00 -2.22 14.72
C MET A 253 -11.00 -2.67 13.63
N SER A 254 -10.95 -2.11 12.43
CA SER A 254 -11.82 -2.55 11.33
C SER A 254 -11.50 -4.00 10.96
N SER A 255 -12.55 -4.80 10.72
CA SER A 255 -12.38 -6.20 10.29
C SER A 255 -12.34 -6.28 8.76
N GLU A 256 -11.46 -7.12 8.25
CA GLU A 256 -11.47 -7.53 6.84
C GLU A 256 -12.22 -8.86 6.69
N PRO A 257 -12.91 -9.10 5.58
CA PRO A 257 -13.75 -10.30 5.40
C PRO A 257 -13.02 -11.64 5.57
N TRP A 258 -11.70 -11.67 5.52
CA TRP A 258 -10.88 -12.88 5.67
C TRP A 258 -10.39 -13.12 7.11
N PHE A 259 -10.73 -12.24 8.08
CA PHE A 259 -10.26 -12.33 9.48
C PHE A 259 -10.97 -13.36 10.33
N ASP A 260 -12.12 -13.88 9.90
CA ASP A 260 -13.13 -14.54 10.75
C ASP A 260 -12.60 -15.31 11.98
N ASN A 261 -11.51 -16.07 11.83
CA ASN A 261 -10.90 -16.85 12.93
C ASN A 261 -9.54 -16.33 13.40
N SER A 262 -9.07 -15.20 12.86
CA SER A 262 -7.74 -14.66 13.15
C SER A 262 -7.75 -13.19 13.55
N GLY A 263 -8.93 -12.60 13.74
CA GLY A 263 -9.09 -11.17 14.00
C GLY A 263 -8.22 -10.65 15.14
N ARG A 264 -8.14 -11.38 16.25
CA ARG A 264 -7.28 -11.02 17.39
C ARG A 264 -5.82 -10.84 16.97
N LEU A 265 -5.26 -11.78 16.22
CA LEU A 265 -3.88 -11.70 15.76
C LEU A 265 -3.67 -10.50 14.83
N GLU A 266 -4.62 -10.25 13.94
CA GLU A 266 -4.56 -9.14 13.01
C GLU A 266 -4.60 -7.80 13.73
N TYR A 267 -5.48 -7.63 14.70
CA TYR A 267 -5.54 -6.41 15.52
C TYR A 267 -4.26 -6.20 16.32
N MET A 268 -3.72 -7.24 16.93
CA MET A 268 -2.44 -7.17 17.63
C MET A 268 -1.30 -6.71 16.73
N ASN A 269 -1.22 -7.25 15.52
CA ASN A 269 -0.19 -6.87 14.56
C ASN A 269 -0.35 -5.40 14.13
N ARG A 270 -1.58 -4.94 13.89
CA ARG A 270 -1.86 -3.54 13.54
C ARG A 270 -1.48 -2.58 14.65
N ILE A 271 -1.83 -2.89 15.90
CA ILE A 271 -1.48 -2.07 17.06
C ILE A 271 0.04 -2.03 17.25
N ARG A 272 0.74 -3.14 17.09
CA ARG A 272 2.21 -3.19 17.13
C ARG A 272 2.83 -2.32 16.04
N PHE A 273 2.31 -2.39 14.83
CA PHE A 273 2.79 -1.58 13.71
C PHE A 273 2.52 -0.09 13.98
N TRP A 274 1.33 0.25 14.46
CA TRP A 274 0.98 1.62 14.82
C TRP A 274 1.89 2.19 15.93
N ARG A 275 2.17 1.41 16.97
CA ARG A 275 3.16 1.78 18.02
C ARG A 275 4.53 2.10 17.43
N MET A 276 4.99 1.30 16.50
CA MET A 276 6.28 1.53 15.83
C MET A 276 6.25 2.84 15.06
N LEU A 277 5.19 3.10 14.32
CA LEU A 277 5.03 4.35 13.56
C LEU A 277 4.97 5.58 14.48
N LEU A 278 4.28 5.50 15.62
CA LEU A 278 4.20 6.56 16.62
C LEU A 278 5.47 6.73 17.46
N ASN A 279 6.38 5.76 17.46
CA ASN A 279 7.49 5.67 18.41
C ASN A 279 7.02 5.67 19.88
N GLU A 280 5.90 5.01 20.15
CA GLU A 280 5.23 4.97 21.48
C GLU A 280 5.23 3.54 22.02
N PRO A 281 6.31 3.10 22.70
CA PRO A 281 6.38 1.75 23.26
C PRO A 281 5.39 1.50 24.41
N GLU A 282 4.90 2.58 25.03
CA GLU A 282 4.02 2.55 26.19
C GLU A 282 2.55 2.22 25.88
N ILE A 283 2.15 2.18 24.59
CA ILE A 283 0.78 1.79 24.23
C ILE A 283 0.55 0.35 24.68
N ASP A 284 -0.42 0.16 25.57
CA ASP A 284 -0.76 -1.14 26.16
C ASP A 284 -1.49 -2.03 25.15
N ILE A 285 -0.74 -2.96 24.57
CA ILE A 285 -1.29 -3.93 23.61
C ILE A 285 -2.23 -4.90 24.35
N ASP A 286 -1.90 -5.31 25.57
CA ASP A 286 -2.69 -6.31 26.30
C ASP A 286 -4.06 -5.75 26.64
N TYR A 287 -4.15 -4.47 26.95
CA TYR A 287 -5.43 -3.79 27.11
C TYR A 287 -6.28 -3.83 25.86
N TRP A 288 -5.70 -3.56 24.68
CA TRP A 288 -6.42 -3.63 23.41
C TRP A 288 -6.85 -5.06 23.08
N LEU A 289 -6.00 -6.04 23.36
CA LEU A 289 -6.33 -7.45 23.17
C LEU A 289 -7.49 -7.88 24.06
N THR A 290 -7.44 -7.51 25.34
CA THR A 290 -8.51 -7.83 26.31
C THR A 290 -9.85 -7.23 25.85
N ARG A 291 -9.84 -6.03 25.27
CA ARG A 291 -11.06 -5.44 24.74
C ARG A 291 -11.62 -6.17 23.53
N VAL A 292 -10.74 -6.59 22.60
CA VAL A 292 -11.16 -7.40 21.45
C VAL A 292 -11.79 -8.72 21.93
N GLU A 293 -11.22 -9.33 22.96
CA GLU A 293 -11.77 -10.56 23.54
C GLU A 293 -13.09 -10.34 24.26
N ASN A 294 -13.28 -9.18 24.85
CA ASN A 294 -14.50 -8.82 25.60
C ASN A 294 -15.55 -8.14 24.71
N GLU A 295 -15.26 -7.87 23.45
CA GLU A 295 -16.32 -7.46 22.52
C GLU A 295 -17.38 -8.57 22.49
N PRO A 296 -18.68 -8.23 22.65
CA PRO A 296 -19.73 -9.21 22.48
C PRO A 296 -19.55 -9.85 21.11
N ALA A 297 -19.50 -11.17 21.12
CA ALA A 297 -19.34 -11.94 19.89
C ALA A 297 -20.35 -11.39 18.87
N ARG A 298 -19.85 -10.80 17.78
CA ARG A 298 -20.70 -10.44 16.65
C ARG A 298 -21.42 -11.74 16.34
N GLN A 299 -22.73 -11.72 16.43
CA GLN A 299 -23.53 -12.88 16.02
C GLN A 299 -23.13 -13.14 14.56
N HIS A 300 -22.23 -14.09 14.37
CA HIS A 300 -22.01 -14.61 13.04
C HIS A 300 -23.37 -15.15 12.61
N PRO A 301 -23.87 -14.77 11.42
CA PRO A 301 -25.03 -15.43 10.89
C PRO A 301 -24.67 -16.92 10.91
N THR A 302 -25.33 -17.65 11.80
CA THR A 302 -25.27 -19.10 11.86
C THR A 302 -25.52 -19.56 10.44
N HIS A 303 -24.55 -20.28 9.87
CA HIS A 303 -24.75 -20.95 8.61
C HIS A 303 -25.93 -21.90 8.79
N ALA A 304 -27.12 -21.43 8.36
CA ALA A 304 -28.26 -22.26 8.17
C ALA A 304 -28.18 -22.95 6.80
#